data_7457be2fe3a997ea1e1d86059d6c9a03
#
_entry.id   7457be2fe3a997ea1e1d86059d6c9a03
#
_cell.length_a   1.000
_cell.length_b   1.000
_cell.length_c   1.000
_cell.angle_alpha   90.00
_cell.angle_beta   90.00
_cell.angle_gamma   90.00
#
_symmetry.space_group_name_H-M   'P 1'
#
loop_
_entity.id
_entity.type
_entity.pdbx_description
1 polymer ?
#
loop_
_entity_poly.entity_id
_entity_poly.type
_entity_poly.pdbx_seq_one_letter_code
_entity_poly.pdbx_strand_id
1 'polypeptide(L)'
;MAFCGIVDDMKDKKVEKLIIAEKARQKKVINLIASENIVSADVLKALGSELTNKYAEGYAGARYYGGNEIIDQVENLCKERALKLFGLDPKKWAVNVQSLSGSPANLAVYVALLPAGAKLMGMSLDHGGHLTHGHKASVTGKWWKQIPYGLDKDSELLDYDELLKIAMLEKPDMVVAGYTAYSKIIDWHKMKMVADIAGAHLHVDMSHIAGLVAGGVYPSPFEYADTVMTTTHKTLRGPRSALIFSRIDDRKLNEKIDKAVFPGLQGGPHMNQIAAVTVALGEAMRPDFKKYAKQVIKNAKVLADTLSKKGWRIVSGGTDTHLFLVDTWMDGKGISGKVASDLLEKNGIIVNKNTIPFEVRSQM
;
A
#
# COMPACT_ATOMS: atom_id res chain seq x y z
N MET A 1 9.83 21.24 15.04
CA MET A 1 8.48 21.66 15.43
C MET A 1 8.01 20.76 16.58
N ALA A 2 7.53 21.37 17.65
CA ALA A 2 7.22 20.69 18.89
C ALA A 2 5.97 19.81 18.75
N PHE A 3 6.15 18.51 18.82
CA PHE A 3 5.09 17.56 19.15
C PHE A 3 4.87 17.65 20.68
N CYS A 4 4.11 18.63 21.11
CA CYS A 4 3.73 18.79 22.51
C CYS A 4 2.26 18.37 22.68
N GLY A 5 1.94 17.54 23.65
CA GLY A 5 0.65 17.62 24.30
C GLY A 5 -0.34 16.45 24.27
N ILE A 6 -0.08 15.30 23.61
CA ILE A 6 -1.04 14.17 23.68
C ILE A 6 -0.62 13.11 24.73
N VAL A 7 0.62 13.11 25.18
CA VAL A 7 1.16 12.02 26.01
C VAL A 7 1.67 12.51 27.38
N ASP A 8 1.73 13.80 27.62
CA ASP A 8 2.48 14.36 28.75
C ASP A 8 1.81 14.20 30.14
N ASP A 9 0.64 13.54 30.26
CA ASP A 9 -0.02 13.29 31.55
C ASP A 9 -0.87 12.00 31.57
N MET A 10 -0.33 10.88 31.04
CA MET A 10 -1.00 9.59 31.19
C MET A 10 -0.90 9.07 32.63
N LYS A 11 -2.00 8.53 33.16
CA LYS A 11 -1.99 7.85 34.48
C LYS A 11 -1.11 6.59 34.45
N ASP A 12 -1.11 5.84 33.35
CA ASP A 12 -0.21 4.70 33.14
C ASP A 12 1.20 5.16 32.76
N LYS A 13 2.01 5.40 33.79
CA LYS A 13 3.40 5.86 33.60
C LYS A 13 4.33 4.86 32.93
N LYS A 14 3.97 3.56 32.90
CA LYS A 14 4.75 2.54 32.15
C LYS A 14 4.54 2.69 30.65
N VAL A 15 3.29 2.80 30.20
CA VAL A 15 2.96 3.02 28.78
C VAL A 15 3.47 4.38 28.31
N GLU A 16 3.26 5.45 29.09
CA GLU A 16 3.79 6.79 28.80
C GLU A 16 5.30 6.77 28.52
N LYS A 17 6.07 6.12 29.43
CA LYS A 17 7.53 5.99 29.29
C LYS A 17 7.93 5.27 27.99
N LEU A 18 7.21 4.22 27.60
CA LEU A 18 7.49 3.48 26.36
C LEU A 18 7.20 4.33 25.12
N ILE A 19 6.10 5.08 25.10
CA ILE A 19 5.75 5.99 24.00
C ILE A 19 6.80 7.11 23.86
N ILE A 20 7.22 7.69 24.98
CA ILE A 20 8.27 8.72 25.00
C ILE A 20 9.61 8.15 24.50
N ALA A 21 9.96 6.94 24.92
CA ALA A 21 11.18 6.27 24.47
C ALA A 21 11.16 5.99 22.96
N GLU A 22 10.05 5.50 22.41
CA GLU A 22 9.89 5.26 20.98
C GLU A 22 9.95 6.58 20.18
N LYS A 23 9.28 7.63 20.65
CA LYS A 23 9.38 8.97 20.04
C LYS A 23 10.81 9.49 20.00
N ALA A 24 11.58 9.24 21.08
CA ALA A 24 12.99 9.60 21.15
C ALA A 24 13.86 8.76 20.21
N ARG A 25 13.58 7.45 20.10
CA ARG A 25 14.26 6.54 19.18
C ARG A 25 14.06 6.99 17.73
N GLN A 26 12.81 7.24 17.30
CA GLN A 26 12.51 7.68 15.93
C GLN A 26 13.22 8.99 15.54
N LYS A 27 13.46 9.88 16.48
CA LYS A 27 14.21 11.13 16.23
C LYS A 27 15.71 10.94 16.06
N LYS A 28 16.26 9.82 16.54
CA LYS A 28 17.71 9.53 16.52
C LYS A 28 18.16 8.71 15.33
N VAL A 29 17.23 8.21 14.53
CA VAL A 29 17.54 7.31 13.41
C VAL A 29 17.15 7.92 12.07
N ILE A 30 17.84 7.51 11.01
CA ILE A 30 17.41 7.68 9.62
C ILE A 30 16.60 6.44 9.25
N ASN A 31 15.29 6.58 9.18
CA ASN A 31 14.41 5.49 8.81
C ASN A 31 14.24 5.44 7.29
N LEU A 32 14.74 4.38 6.67
CA LEU A 32 14.65 4.09 5.23
C LEU A 32 13.78 2.87 4.92
N ILE A 33 12.94 2.43 5.85
CA ILE A 33 11.92 1.41 5.57
C ILE A 33 10.89 1.99 4.63
N ALA A 34 10.83 1.46 3.39
CA ALA A 34 10.03 2.02 2.30
C ALA A 34 8.51 2.07 2.59
N SER A 35 8.03 1.23 3.51
CA SER A 35 6.62 1.16 3.92
C SER A 35 6.29 2.00 5.16
N GLU A 36 7.25 2.73 5.73
CA GLU A 36 7.04 3.60 6.89
C GLU A 36 7.05 5.08 6.50
N ASN A 37 6.33 5.89 7.28
CA ASN A 37 6.32 7.34 7.13
C ASN A 37 5.97 8.01 8.47
N ILE A 38 6.09 9.33 8.53
CA ILE A 38 5.79 10.13 9.71
C ILE A 38 4.49 10.90 9.45
N VAL A 39 3.47 10.62 10.25
CA VAL A 39 2.19 11.32 10.20
C VAL A 39 2.27 12.70 10.86
N SER A 40 1.34 13.59 10.51
CA SER A 40 1.23 14.91 11.13
C SER A 40 0.66 14.85 12.56
N ALA A 41 0.82 15.94 13.29
CA ALA A 41 0.18 16.11 14.60
C ALA A 41 -1.36 16.03 14.51
N ASP A 42 -1.95 16.53 13.44
CA ASP A 42 -3.39 16.54 13.27
C ASP A 42 -3.95 15.14 12.97
N VAL A 43 -3.21 14.31 12.25
CA VAL A 43 -3.52 12.88 12.10
C VAL A 43 -3.49 12.18 13.48
N LEU A 44 -2.49 12.44 14.32
CA LEU A 44 -2.41 11.87 15.68
C LEU A 44 -3.56 12.34 16.57
N LYS A 45 -3.98 13.61 16.49
CA LYS A 45 -5.14 14.11 17.24
C LYS A 45 -6.43 13.39 16.83
N ALA A 46 -6.64 13.19 15.53
CA ALA A 46 -7.80 12.47 15.03
C ALA A 46 -7.82 11.01 15.51
N LEU A 47 -6.67 10.33 15.50
CA LEU A 47 -6.52 8.97 16.01
C LEU A 47 -6.86 8.83 17.49
N GLY A 48 -6.51 9.82 18.30
CA GLY A 48 -6.79 9.85 19.75
C GLY A 48 -8.11 10.49 20.12
N SER A 49 -9.04 10.71 19.18
CA SER A 49 -10.33 11.35 19.44
C SER A 49 -11.39 10.39 19.97
N GLU A 50 -12.46 10.96 20.53
CA GLU A 50 -13.64 10.26 21.07
C GLU A 50 -14.42 9.48 19.99
N LEU A 51 -14.11 9.67 18.71
CA LEU A 51 -14.69 8.87 17.61
C LEU A 51 -14.38 7.38 17.77
N THR A 52 -13.35 7.01 18.54
CA THR A 52 -13.04 5.63 18.91
C THR A 52 -14.15 4.93 19.71
N ASN A 53 -15.00 5.70 20.39
CA ASN A 53 -16.07 5.17 21.26
C ASN A 53 -17.32 4.73 20.49
N LYS A 54 -17.45 5.16 19.21
CA LYS A 54 -18.71 4.99 18.47
C LYS A 54 -18.75 3.69 17.68
N TYR A 55 -19.80 2.92 17.90
CA TYR A 55 -20.11 1.74 17.09
C TYR A 55 -20.94 2.14 15.87
N ALA A 56 -20.43 1.86 14.66
CA ALA A 56 -20.99 2.39 13.42
C ALA A 56 -21.15 1.32 12.31
N GLU A 57 -21.61 0.12 12.67
CA GLU A 57 -21.90 -0.94 11.69
C GLU A 57 -22.89 -0.47 10.62
N GLY A 58 -22.69 -0.94 9.39
CA GLY A 58 -23.37 -0.48 8.21
C GLY A 58 -22.63 0.67 7.51
N TYR A 59 -23.31 1.39 6.67
CA TYR A 59 -22.79 2.50 5.89
C TYR A 59 -23.54 3.80 6.18
N ALA A 60 -22.99 4.95 5.78
CA ALA A 60 -23.64 6.24 5.98
C ALA A 60 -25.07 6.23 5.43
N GLY A 61 -26.03 6.66 6.25
CA GLY A 61 -27.46 6.61 5.95
C GLY A 61 -28.14 5.25 6.12
N ALA A 62 -27.38 4.17 6.40
CA ALA A 62 -27.89 2.80 6.59
C ALA A 62 -27.16 2.10 7.75
N ARG A 63 -27.14 2.72 8.93
CA ARG A 63 -26.50 2.19 10.14
C ARG A 63 -27.42 1.27 10.91
N TYR A 64 -26.83 0.26 11.56
CA TYR A 64 -27.56 -0.63 12.47
C TYR A 64 -27.83 0.00 13.84
N TYR A 65 -27.13 1.09 14.20
CA TYR A 65 -27.25 1.78 15.49
C TYR A 65 -27.56 3.26 15.31
N GLY A 66 -28.26 3.86 16.26
CA GLY A 66 -28.52 5.30 16.31
C GLY A 66 -27.31 6.15 16.69
N GLY A 67 -27.40 7.47 16.58
CA GLY A 67 -26.38 8.44 16.99
C GLY A 67 -25.17 8.46 16.05
N ASN A 68 -25.39 8.25 14.75
CA ASN A 68 -24.34 8.21 13.73
C ASN A 68 -24.35 9.43 12.79
N GLU A 69 -25.10 10.47 13.07
CA GLU A 69 -25.27 11.64 12.20
C GLU A 69 -23.93 12.36 11.93
N ILE A 70 -23.09 12.48 12.94
CA ILE A 70 -21.73 13.06 12.81
C ILE A 70 -20.76 12.05 12.19
N ILE A 71 -20.90 10.79 12.54
CA ILE A 71 -20.08 9.69 12.00
C ILE A 71 -20.28 9.56 10.48
N ASP A 72 -21.53 9.68 10.01
CA ASP A 72 -21.85 9.66 8.58
C ASP A 72 -21.18 10.82 7.84
N GLN A 73 -21.12 12.01 8.44
CA GLN A 73 -20.43 13.16 7.87
C GLN A 73 -18.92 12.90 7.77
N VAL A 74 -18.30 12.29 8.79
CA VAL A 74 -16.87 11.93 8.77
C VAL A 74 -16.58 10.92 7.65
N GLU A 75 -17.39 9.86 7.54
CA GLU A 75 -17.21 8.85 6.51
C GLU A 75 -17.40 9.42 5.09
N ASN A 76 -18.45 10.21 4.90
CA ASN A 76 -18.75 10.85 3.61
C ASN A 76 -17.64 11.84 3.21
N LEU A 77 -17.12 12.64 4.15
CA LEU A 77 -16.01 13.54 3.91
C LEU A 77 -14.72 12.77 3.53
N CYS A 78 -14.50 11.61 4.14
CA CYS A 78 -13.39 10.74 3.78
C CYS A 78 -13.50 10.25 2.33
N LYS A 79 -14.69 9.76 1.94
CA LYS A 79 -15.00 9.31 0.58
C LYS A 79 -14.81 10.44 -0.44
N GLU A 80 -15.38 11.61 -0.15
CA GLU A 80 -15.23 12.80 -1.00
C GLU A 80 -13.76 13.17 -1.22
N ARG A 81 -12.98 13.27 -0.14
CA ARG A 81 -11.55 13.62 -0.22
C ARG A 81 -10.75 12.56 -0.96
N ALA A 82 -11.05 11.27 -0.76
CA ALA A 82 -10.37 10.19 -1.46
C ALA A 82 -10.60 10.27 -2.98
N LEU A 83 -11.83 10.44 -3.43
CA LEU A 83 -12.16 10.60 -4.86
C LEU A 83 -11.51 11.87 -5.43
N LYS A 84 -11.63 12.99 -4.73
CA LYS A 84 -11.06 14.29 -5.16
C LYS A 84 -9.54 14.26 -5.27
N LEU A 85 -8.84 13.63 -4.33
CA LEU A 85 -7.37 13.53 -4.32
C LEU A 85 -6.83 12.87 -5.59
N PHE A 86 -7.51 11.85 -6.09
CA PHE A 86 -7.11 11.12 -7.28
C PHE A 86 -7.83 11.59 -8.56
N GLY A 87 -8.61 12.70 -8.50
CA GLY A 87 -9.31 13.27 -9.65
C GLY A 87 -10.41 12.38 -10.21
N LEU A 88 -11.08 11.60 -9.38
CA LEU A 88 -12.08 10.62 -9.78
C LEU A 88 -13.49 11.22 -9.81
N ASP A 89 -14.23 10.92 -10.88
CA ASP A 89 -15.65 11.25 -11.01
C ASP A 89 -16.48 10.33 -10.10
N PRO A 90 -17.25 10.87 -9.12
CA PRO A 90 -18.09 10.07 -8.23
C PRO A 90 -19.25 9.33 -8.93
N LYS A 91 -19.53 9.64 -10.21
CA LYS A 91 -20.48 8.87 -11.03
C LYS A 91 -19.84 7.62 -11.63
N LYS A 92 -18.51 7.55 -11.69
CA LYS A 92 -17.75 6.44 -12.30
C LYS A 92 -16.98 5.62 -11.28
N TRP A 93 -16.70 6.19 -10.12
CA TRP A 93 -15.90 5.57 -9.06
C TRP A 93 -16.54 5.69 -7.70
N ALA A 94 -16.59 4.60 -6.97
CA ALA A 94 -16.89 4.55 -5.55
C ALA A 94 -15.64 4.27 -4.74
N VAL A 95 -15.66 4.57 -3.43
CA VAL A 95 -14.59 4.23 -2.51
C VAL A 95 -15.14 3.70 -1.19
N ASN A 96 -14.67 2.52 -0.77
CA ASN A 96 -14.86 2.01 0.58
C ASN A 96 -13.70 2.47 1.46
N VAL A 97 -14.02 3.08 2.61
CA VAL A 97 -13.05 3.67 3.55
C VAL A 97 -12.99 2.92 4.89
N GLN A 98 -13.75 1.83 5.00
CA GLN A 98 -13.89 1.08 6.26
C GLN A 98 -12.86 -0.04 6.43
N SER A 99 -12.04 -0.33 5.41
CA SER A 99 -11.05 -1.40 5.49
C SER A 99 -9.96 -1.08 6.53
N LEU A 100 -9.74 -2.00 7.47
CA LEU A 100 -8.86 -1.79 8.63
C LEU A 100 -7.38 -1.68 8.26
N SER A 101 -6.97 -2.37 7.18
CA SER A 101 -5.58 -2.33 6.67
C SER A 101 -5.49 -2.96 5.27
N GLY A 102 -4.29 -2.96 4.67
CA GLY A 102 -4.08 -3.43 3.30
C GLY A 102 -4.43 -4.90 3.07
N SER A 103 -4.03 -5.80 3.96
CA SER A 103 -4.33 -7.24 3.78
C SER A 103 -5.82 -7.55 3.84
N PRO A 104 -6.62 -7.05 4.82
CA PRO A 104 -8.07 -7.15 4.78
C PRO A 104 -8.70 -6.49 3.54
N ALA A 105 -8.13 -5.38 3.03
CA ALA A 105 -8.64 -4.71 1.84
C ALA A 105 -8.50 -5.58 0.58
N ASN A 106 -7.32 -6.16 0.34
CA ASN A 106 -7.12 -7.09 -0.76
C ASN A 106 -8.02 -8.33 -0.62
N LEU A 107 -8.12 -8.87 0.61
CA LEU A 107 -9.00 -10.01 0.87
C LEU A 107 -10.47 -9.68 0.57
N ALA A 108 -10.93 -8.47 0.93
CA ALA A 108 -12.30 -8.02 0.63
C ALA A 108 -12.57 -7.95 -0.87
N VAL A 109 -11.61 -7.44 -1.66
CA VAL A 109 -11.72 -7.42 -3.13
C VAL A 109 -11.83 -8.83 -3.69
N TYR A 110 -11.00 -9.76 -3.22
CA TYR A 110 -11.01 -11.15 -3.72
C TYR A 110 -12.29 -11.87 -3.33
N VAL A 111 -12.73 -11.75 -2.08
CA VAL A 111 -14.02 -12.33 -1.61
C VAL A 111 -15.21 -11.74 -2.37
N ALA A 112 -15.17 -10.46 -2.72
CA ALA A 112 -16.25 -9.79 -3.46
C ALA A 112 -16.37 -10.28 -4.91
N LEU A 113 -15.23 -10.56 -5.56
CA LEU A 113 -15.17 -10.69 -7.01
C LEU A 113 -14.83 -12.10 -7.50
N LEU A 114 -14.29 -12.95 -6.65
CA LEU A 114 -13.78 -14.28 -7.02
C LEU A 114 -14.47 -15.38 -6.24
N PRO A 115 -14.90 -16.48 -6.89
CA PRO A 115 -15.27 -17.70 -6.17
C PRO A 115 -14.04 -18.33 -5.51
N ALA A 116 -14.26 -19.17 -4.52
CA ALA A 116 -13.20 -20.00 -3.92
C ALA A 116 -12.54 -20.88 -4.99
N GLY A 117 -11.22 -20.97 -4.96
CA GLY A 117 -10.44 -21.74 -5.92
C GLY A 117 -10.16 -21.02 -7.26
N ALA A 118 -10.69 -19.83 -7.47
CA ALA A 118 -10.38 -19.02 -8.65
C ALA A 118 -8.87 -18.74 -8.79
N LYS A 119 -8.43 -18.46 -10.01
CA LYS A 119 -7.02 -18.21 -10.33
C LYS A 119 -6.66 -16.74 -10.13
N LEU A 120 -5.71 -16.49 -9.26
CA LEU A 120 -5.18 -15.17 -8.92
C LEU A 120 -3.76 -15.02 -9.50
N MET A 121 -3.60 -14.25 -10.57
CA MET A 121 -2.31 -13.97 -11.17
C MET A 121 -1.66 -12.78 -10.45
N GLY A 122 -0.56 -13.01 -9.74
CA GLY A 122 0.14 -12.00 -8.95
C GLY A 122 1.65 -12.19 -8.97
N MET A 123 2.41 -11.11 -8.79
CA MET A 123 3.87 -11.18 -8.71
C MET A 123 4.29 -12.07 -7.53
N SER A 124 5.27 -12.94 -7.78
CA SER A 124 5.88 -13.76 -6.73
C SER A 124 6.53 -12.90 -5.64
N LEU A 125 6.49 -13.38 -4.41
CA LEU A 125 7.07 -12.67 -3.26
C LEU A 125 8.56 -12.37 -3.48
N ASP A 126 9.29 -13.34 -4.03
CA ASP A 126 10.74 -13.24 -4.26
C ASP A 126 11.12 -12.20 -5.31
N HIS A 127 10.18 -11.81 -6.18
CA HIS A 127 10.36 -10.77 -7.18
C HIS A 127 9.78 -9.41 -6.78
N GLY A 128 9.29 -9.29 -5.54
CA GLY A 128 8.77 -8.03 -5.00
C GLY A 128 7.26 -7.94 -4.88
N GLY A 129 6.52 -9.05 -5.04
CA GLY A 129 5.10 -9.13 -4.76
C GLY A 129 4.76 -8.94 -3.29
N HIS A 130 3.48 -8.93 -2.96
CA HIS A 130 3.00 -8.89 -1.58
C HIS A 130 2.43 -10.26 -1.17
N LEU A 131 2.47 -10.57 0.13
CA LEU A 131 1.91 -11.84 0.66
C LEU A 131 0.46 -12.07 0.22
N THR A 132 -0.34 -11.02 0.17
CA THR A 132 -1.76 -11.10 -0.25
C THR A 132 -1.97 -11.23 -1.75
N HIS A 133 -0.93 -11.25 -2.58
CA HIS A 133 -1.03 -11.51 -4.02
C HIS A 133 -1.00 -13.01 -4.34
N GLY A 134 -1.56 -13.83 -3.47
CA GLY A 134 -1.72 -15.26 -3.63
C GLY A 134 -0.62 -16.11 -3.01
N HIS A 135 0.33 -15.55 -2.26
CA HIS A 135 1.42 -16.32 -1.66
C HIS A 135 0.91 -17.37 -0.66
N LYS A 136 1.46 -18.60 -0.71
CA LYS A 136 1.03 -19.78 0.08
C LYS A 136 0.97 -19.57 1.61
N ALA A 137 1.79 -18.64 2.14
CA ALA A 137 1.77 -18.32 3.58
C ALA A 137 0.58 -17.41 3.97
N SER A 138 -0.07 -16.76 3.01
CA SER A 138 -1.26 -15.93 3.22
C SER A 138 -2.53 -16.76 3.09
N VAL A 139 -3.62 -16.30 3.72
CA VAL A 139 -4.95 -16.87 3.49
C VAL A 139 -5.35 -16.79 2.01
N THR A 140 -4.86 -15.81 1.27
CA THR A 140 -5.14 -15.66 -0.16
C THR A 140 -4.59 -16.82 -0.99
N GLY A 141 -3.43 -17.36 -0.65
CA GLY A 141 -2.87 -18.55 -1.31
C GLY A 141 -3.46 -19.87 -0.82
N LYS A 142 -4.31 -19.84 0.23
CA LYS A 142 -5.08 -21.01 0.68
C LYS A 142 -6.46 -21.11 0.02
N TRP A 143 -7.05 -19.97 -0.33
CA TRP A 143 -8.39 -19.88 -0.89
C TRP A 143 -8.43 -19.77 -2.41
N TRP A 144 -7.37 -19.20 -3.01
CA TRP A 144 -7.26 -18.98 -4.46
C TRP A 144 -5.98 -19.63 -4.99
N LYS A 145 -6.06 -20.11 -6.23
CA LYS A 145 -4.91 -20.70 -6.91
C LYS A 145 -4.01 -19.59 -7.42
N GLN A 146 -2.84 -19.43 -6.84
CA GLN A 146 -1.84 -18.47 -7.33
C GLN A 146 -1.31 -18.89 -8.69
N ILE A 147 -1.30 -17.96 -9.64
CA ILE A 147 -0.53 -18.00 -10.89
C ILE A 147 0.59 -16.96 -10.74
N PRO A 148 1.80 -17.38 -10.34
CA PRO A 148 2.87 -16.43 -10.10
C PRO A 148 3.46 -15.92 -11.40
N TYR A 149 3.82 -14.63 -11.43
CA TYR A 149 4.71 -14.07 -12.42
C TYR A 149 5.90 -13.39 -11.76
N GLY A 150 6.94 -13.15 -12.55
CA GLY A 150 8.18 -12.55 -12.07
C GLY A 150 8.66 -11.42 -12.98
N LEU A 151 9.93 -11.09 -12.80
CA LEU A 151 10.66 -10.13 -13.62
C LEU A 151 11.51 -10.90 -14.66
N ASP A 152 11.87 -10.23 -15.73
CA ASP A 152 12.89 -10.74 -16.65
C ASP A 152 14.25 -10.81 -15.96
N LYS A 153 15.00 -11.86 -16.27
CA LYS A 153 16.24 -12.18 -15.53
C LYS A 153 17.37 -11.20 -15.82
N ASP A 154 17.45 -10.72 -17.03
CA ASP A 154 18.58 -9.90 -17.47
C ASP A 154 18.36 -8.42 -17.17
N SER A 155 17.14 -7.94 -17.41
CA SER A 155 16.77 -6.53 -17.17
C SER A 155 16.26 -6.27 -15.75
N GLU A 156 15.80 -7.29 -15.03
CA GLU A 156 15.09 -7.19 -13.74
C GLU A 156 13.82 -6.30 -13.84
N LEU A 157 13.20 -6.24 -15.03
CA LEU A 157 11.99 -5.50 -15.30
C LEU A 157 10.81 -6.42 -15.55
N LEU A 158 9.58 -5.86 -15.54
CA LEU A 158 8.38 -6.58 -15.98
C LEU A 158 8.48 -6.88 -17.47
N ASP A 159 8.41 -8.16 -17.83
CA ASP A 159 8.25 -8.61 -19.22
C ASP A 159 6.76 -8.78 -19.53
N TYR A 160 6.16 -7.77 -20.13
CA TYR A 160 4.73 -7.77 -20.45
C TYR A 160 4.35 -8.79 -21.50
N ASP A 161 5.26 -9.18 -22.39
CA ASP A 161 5.00 -10.22 -23.40
C ASP A 161 4.93 -11.59 -22.75
N GLU A 162 5.78 -11.85 -21.74
CA GLU A 162 5.69 -13.06 -20.94
C GLU A 162 4.42 -13.06 -20.08
N LEU A 163 4.04 -11.92 -19.49
CA LEU A 163 2.78 -11.80 -18.74
C LEU A 163 1.56 -12.10 -19.62
N LEU A 164 1.55 -11.64 -20.88
CA LEU A 164 0.48 -11.97 -21.84
C LEU A 164 0.42 -13.46 -22.11
N LYS A 165 1.56 -14.13 -22.33
CA LYS A 165 1.62 -15.58 -22.55
C LYS A 165 1.08 -16.36 -21.34
N ILE A 166 1.49 -15.99 -20.12
CA ILE A 166 0.98 -16.61 -18.88
C ILE A 166 -0.54 -16.42 -18.80
N ALA A 167 -1.05 -15.21 -19.05
CA ALA A 167 -2.47 -14.91 -18.98
C ALA A 167 -3.29 -15.71 -20.02
N MET A 168 -2.79 -15.83 -21.24
CA MET A 168 -3.43 -16.64 -22.29
C MET A 168 -3.49 -18.13 -21.94
N LEU A 169 -2.41 -18.66 -21.38
CA LEU A 169 -2.28 -20.08 -21.04
C LEU A 169 -3.10 -20.42 -19.80
N GLU A 170 -2.93 -19.65 -18.73
CA GLU A 170 -3.50 -19.95 -17.42
C GLU A 170 -4.94 -19.44 -17.26
N LYS A 171 -5.34 -18.43 -18.02
CA LYS A 171 -6.67 -17.79 -17.94
C LYS A 171 -7.05 -17.45 -16.51
N PRO A 172 -6.31 -16.53 -15.84
CA PRO A 172 -6.64 -16.10 -14.50
C PRO A 172 -8.01 -15.41 -14.45
N ASP A 173 -8.67 -15.46 -13.29
CA ASP A 173 -9.91 -14.71 -13.02
C ASP A 173 -9.61 -13.27 -12.59
N MET A 174 -8.43 -13.04 -12.03
CA MET A 174 -7.94 -11.70 -11.65
C MET A 174 -6.44 -11.58 -11.86
N VAL A 175 -6.03 -10.45 -12.40
CA VAL A 175 -4.62 -9.99 -12.46
C VAL A 175 -4.42 -8.93 -11.39
N VAL A 176 -3.44 -9.16 -10.49
CA VAL A 176 -3.04 -8.22 -9.44
C VAL A 176 -1.76 -7.53 -9.86
N ALA A 177 -1.82 -6.20 -9.98
CA ALA A 177 -0.67 -5.35 -10.28
C ALA A 177 -0.38 -4.41 -9.11
N GLY A 178 0.87 -3.94 -9.00
CA GLY A 178 1.34 -3.16 -7.85
C GLY A 178 2.15 -4.04 -6.90
N TYR A 179 3.20 -3.46 -6.30
CA TYR A 179 4.28 -4.28 -5.75
C TYR A 179 4.83 -3.68 -4.46
N THR A 180 5.44 -4.54 -3.64
CA THR A 180 6.09 -4.15 -2.39
C THR A 180 7.51 -3.65 -2.63
N ALA A 181 8.22 -4.28 -3.57
CA ALA A 181 9.65 -4.06 -3.77
C ALA A 181 10.06 -3.98 -5.26
N TYR A 182 9.30 -3.21 -6.05
CA TYR A 182 9.62 -2.92 -7.43
C TYR A 182 9.87 -1.42 -7.61
N SER A 183 11.04 -1.07 -8.16
CA SER A 183 11.54 0.30 -8.18
C SER A 183 11.24 1.09 -9.45
N LYS A 184 10.59 0.46 -10.45
CA LYS A 184 10.35 1.08 -11.77
C LYS A 184 8.90 1.47 -12.00
N ILE A 185 8.67 2.26 -13.04
CA ILE A 185 7.32 2.61 -13.48
C ILE A 185 6.62 1.37 -14.05
N ILE A 186 5.36 1.21 -13.68
CA ILE A 186 4.48 0.17 -14.21
C ILE A 186 3.70 0.75 -15.40
N ASP A 187 3.68 0.04 -16.51
CA ASP A 187 2.82 0.35 -17.65
C ASP A 187 1.41 -0.22 -17.41
N TRP A 188 0.51 0.64 -16.93
CA TRP A 188 -0.86 0.24 -16.60
C TRP A 188 -1.67 -0.19 -17.81
N HIS A 189 -1.41 0.39 -18.99
CA HIS A 189 -2.06 -0.01 -20.22
C HIS A 189 -1.69 -1.46 -20.58
N LYS A 190 -0.42 -1.82 -20.51
CA LYS A 190 0.03 -3.19 -20.73
C LYS A 190 -0.53 -4.16 -19.70
N MET A 191 -0.60 -3.76 -18.40
CA MET A 191 -1.27 -4.59 -17.38
C MET A 191 -2.75 -4.80 -17.68
N LYS A 192 -3.44 -3.78 -18.23
CA LYS A 192 -4.83 -3.94 -18.68
C LYS A 192 -4.94 -4.93 -19.84
N MET A 193 -4.04 -4.87 -20.82
CA MET A 193 -3.99 -5.85 -21.91
C MET A 193 -3.81 -7.28 -21.40
N VAL A 194 -2.95 -7.48 -20.38
CA VAL A 194 -2.76 -8.78 -19.72
C VAL A 194 -4.05 -9.29 -19.07
N ALA A 195 -4.81 -8.42 -18.43
CA ALA A 195 -6.10 -8.80 -17.85
C ALA A 195 -7.15 -9.09 -18.93
N ASP A 196 -7.23 -8.24 -19.96
CA ASP A 196 -8.24 -8.35 -21.02
C ASP A 196 -8.11 -9.62 -21.83
N ILE A 197 -6.89 -10.05 -22.16
CA ILE A 197 -6.66 -11.27 -22.95
C ILE A 197 -7.18 -12.53 -22.24
N ALA A 198 -7.24 -12.50 -20.90
CA ALA A 198 -7.79 -13.57 -20.09
C ALA A 198 -9.28 -13.37 -19.72
N GLY A 199 -9.87 -12.22 -20.02
CA GLY A 199 -11.18 -11.82 -19.51
C GLY A 199 -11.20 -11.61 -17.99
N ALA A 200 -10.05 -11.30 -17.40
CA ALA A 200 -9.83 -11.17 -15.96
C ALA A 200 -10.14 -9.76 -15.44
N HIS A 201 -10.44 -9.65 -14.14
CA HIS A 201 -10.42 -8.36 -13.46
C HIS A 201 -8.98 -7.85 -13.32
N LEU A 202 -8.74 -6.56 -13.56
CA LEU A 202 -7.50 -5.89 -13.17
C LEU A 202 -7.68 -5.23 -11.81
N HIS A 203 -7.02 -5.81 -10.78
CA HIS A 203 -6.91 -5.24 -9.45
C HIS A 203 -5.54 -4.60 -9.25
N VAL A 204 -5.49 -3.33 -8.85
CA VAL A 204 -4.24 -2.62 -8.59
C VAL A 204 -4.07 -2.35 -7.10
N ASP A 205 -3.00 -2.87 -6.51
CA ASP A 205 -2.53 -2.51 -5.17
C ASP A 205 -1.45 -1.41 -5.31
N MET A 206 -1.89 -0.14 -5.24
CA MET A 206 -0.96 1.00 -5.33
C MET A 206 -0.38 1.45 -3.99
N SER A 207 -0.44 0.61 -2.96
CA SER A 207 -0.07 0.97 -1.57
C SER A 207 1.28 1.67 -1.44
N HIS A 208 2.30 1.20 -2.15
CA HIS A 208 3.63 1.79 -2.09
C HIS A 208 3.73 3.13 -2.81
N ILE A 209 2.99 3.31 -3.89
CA ILE A 209 3.11 4.46 -4.79
C ILE A 209 1.96 5.46 -4.66
N ALA A 210 0.97 5.23 -3.80
CA ALA A 210 -0.23 6.06 -3.70
C ALA A 210 0.05 7.53 -3.47
N GLY A 211 1.01 7.86 -2.61
CA GLY A 211 1.43 9.25 -2.40
C GLY A 211 2.14 9.85 -3.62
N LEU A 212 2.81 9.04 -4.44
CA LEU A 212 3.46 9.50 -5.67
C LEU A 212 2.42 9.75 -6.77
N VAL A 213 1.39 8.90 -6.86
CA VAL A 213 0.24 9.10 -7.75
C VAL A 213 -0.53 10.36 -7.34
N ALA A 214 -0.87 10.50 -6.06
CA ALA A 214 -1.55 11.68 -5.52
C ALA A 214 -0.73 12.97 -5.73
N GLY A 215 0.59 12.89 -5.62
CA GLY A 215 1.50 14.00 -5.92
C GLY A 215 1.69 14.30 -7.41
N GLY A 216 1.10 13.51 -8.32
CA GLY A 216 1.22 13.67 -9.76
C GLY A 216 2.63 13.43 -10.29
N VAL A 217 3.40 12.54 -9.66
CA VAL A 217 4.79 12.21 -10.02
C VAL A 217 4.99 10.74 -10.38
N TYR A 218 3.92 9.97 -10.42
CA TYR A 218 3.84 8.59 -10.88
C TYR A 218 2.53 8.38 -11.66
N PRO A 219 2.51 7.58 -12.73
CA PRO A 219 1.30 7.38 -13.53
C PRO A 219 0.15 6.79 -12.71
N SER A 220 -1.05 7.27 -13.00
CA SER A 220 -2.29 6.83 -12.33
C SER A 220 -2.81 5.53 -12.92
N PRO A 221 -3.21 4.52 -12.10
CA PRO A 221 -3.80 3.27 -12.59
C PRO A 221 -5.30 3.39 -12.90
N PHE A 222 -5.97 4.45 -12.47
CA PHE A 222 -7.43 4.53 -12.46
C PHE A 222 -8.09 4.49 -13.84
N GLU A 223 -7.38 4.86 -14.90
CA GLU A 223 -7.90 4.75 -16.27
C GLU A 223 -8.11 3.28 -16.68
N TYR A 224 -7.26 2.39 -16.19
CA TYR A 224 -7.16 1.00 -16.66
C TYR A 224 -7.76 -0.02 -15.69
N ALA A 225 -7.68 0.21 -14.39
CA ALA A 225 -8.09 -0.76 -13.37
C ALA A 225 -9.61 -0.88 -13.21
N ASP A 226 -10.08 -2.06 -12.84
CA ASP A 226 -11.46 -2.30 -12.36
C ASP A 226 -11.59 -1.92 -10.88
N THR A 227 -10.58 -2.26 -10.09
CA THR A 227 -10.46 -1.92 -8.68
C THR A 227 -9.06 -1.47 -8.35
N VAL A 228 -8.96 -0.49 -7.45
CA VAL A 228 -7.67 0.01 -6.95
C VAL A 228 -7.72 0.02 -5.42
N MET A 229 -6.75 -0.61 -4.79
CA MET A 229 -6.58 -0.57 -3.35
C MET A 229 -5.33 0.22 -2.98
N THR A 230 -5.35 0.91 -1.86
CA THR A 230 -4.16 1.50 -1.26
C THR A 230 -4.21 1.48 0.25
N THR A 231 -3.07 1.21 0.87
CA THR A 231 -2.86 1.58 2.27
C THR A 231 -2.65 3.08 2.39
N THR A 232 -2.95 3.63 3.57
CA THR A 232 -2.87 5.09 3.79
C THR A 232 -1.58 5.53 4.48
N HIS A 233 -0.79 4.60 5.04
CA HIS A 233 0.33 4.89 5.96
C HIS A 233 1.73 4.89 5.31
N LYS A 234 1.84 4.60 4.00
CA LYS A 234 3.13 4.57 3.30
C LYS A 234 3.45 5.95 2.69
N THR A 235 3.64 6.05 1.40
CA THR A 235 3.92 7.34 0.74
C THR A 235 2.80 8.37 0.91
N LEU A 236 1.57 7.94 1.23
CA LEU A 236 0.43 8.83 1.47
C LEU A 236 0.46 9.53 2.86
N ARG A 237 1.35 9.10 3.79
CA ARG A 237 1.60 9.71 5.10
C ARG A 237 0.40 9.76 6.05
N GLY A 238 -0.55 8.85 5.90
CA GLY A 238 -1.72 8.74 6.77
C GLY A 238 -1.55 7.72 7.90
N PRO A 239 -2.62 7.47 8.66
CA PRO A 239 -2.64 6.41 9.67
C PRO A 239 -2.65 5.02 9.00
N ARG A 240 -2.48 3.96 9.77
CA ARG A 240 -2.59 2.58 9.28
C ARG A 240 -4.05 2.23 9.02
N SER A 241 -4.43 2.27 7.76
CA SER A 241 -5.75 1.93 7.23
C SER A 241 -5.62 1.60 5.74
N ALA A 242 -6.73 1.38 5.03
CA ALA A 242 -6.76 1.22 3.59
C ALA A 242 -8.04 1.79 2.95
N LEU A 243 -7.94 2.08 1.66
CA LEU A 243 -9.04 2.53 0.80
C LEU A 243 -9.20 1.54 -0.34
N ILE A 244 -10.44 1.22 -0.71
CA ILE A 244 -10.73 0.35 -1.86
C ILE A 244 -11.60 1.16 -2.83
N PHE A 245 -11.04 1.50 -3.97
CA PHE A 245 -11.75 2.15 -5.07
C PHE A 245 -12.26 1.10 -6.03
N SER A 246 -13.45 1.30 -6.55
CA SER A 246 -14.07 0.41 -7.54
C SER A 246 -14.86 1.18 -8.58
N ARG A 247 -14.87 0.69 -9.82
CA ARG A 247 -15.73 1.26 -10.86
C ARG A 247 -17.20 1.08 -10.52
N ILE A 248 -18.00 2.09 -10.89
CA ILE A 248 -19.45 2.01 -10.87
C ILE A 248 -19.88 1.64 -12.29
N ASP A 249 -20.32 0.40 -12.46
CA ASP A 249 -20.80 -0.16 -13.72
C ASP A 249 -21.83 -1.27 -13.47
N ASP A 250 -22.32 -1.89 -14.53
CA ASP A 250 -23.37 -2.92 -14.45
C ASP A 250 -22.92 -4.17 -13.67
N ARG A 251 -21.61 -4.36 -13.46
CA ARG A 251 -21.04 -5.46 -12.64
C ARG A 251 -21.27 -5.24 -11.15
N LYS A 252 -21.64 -4.03 -10.73
CA LYS A 252 -21.92 -3.63 -9.34
C LYS A 252 -20.74 -3.92 -8.39
N LEU A 253 -19.52 -3.62 -8.84
CA LEU A 253 -18.28 -3.93 -8.10
C LEU A 253 -18.28 -3.25 -6.72
N ASN A 254 -18.72 -2.00 -6.66
CA ASN A 254 -18.81 -1.24 -5.42
C ASN A 254 -19.74 -1.89 -4.38
N GLU A 255 -20.94 -2.33 -4.79
CA GLU A 255 -21.89 -2.99 -3.88
C GLU A 255 -21.34 -4.32 -3.37
N LYS A 256 -20.68 -5.11 -4.23
CA LYS A 256 -20.04 -6.37 -3.86
C LYS A 256 -18.90 -6.16 -2.87
N ILE A 257 -18.07 -5.14 -3.09
CA ILE A 257 -16.95 -4.80 -2.20
C ILE A 257 -17.47 -4.31 -0.85
N ASP A 258 -18.47 -3.45 -0.83
CA ASP A 258 -19.06 -2.97 0.41
C ASP A 258 -19.61 -4.13 1.24
N LYS A 259 -20.34 -5.08 0.61
CA LYS A 259 -20.83 -6.30 1.28
C LYS A 259 -19.71 -7.22 1.76
N ALA A 260 -18.61 -7.32 1.03
CA ALA A 260 -17.47 -8.13 1.43
C ALA A 260 -16.69 -7.50 2.60
N VAL A 261 -16.62 -6.16 2.67
CA VAL A 261 -16.07 -5.46 3.82
C VAL A 261 -16.99 -5.62 5.01
N PHE A 262 -18.22 -5.16 4.91
CA PHE A 262 -19.23 -5.31 5.97
C PHE A 262 -20.55 -5.82 5.36
N PRO A 263 -21.13 -6.91 5.90
CA PRO A 263 -20.71 -7.68 7.08
C PRO A 263 -19.74 -8.84 6.78
N GLY A 264 -19.18 -8.93 5.56
CA GLY A 264 -18.46 -10.13 5.11
C GLY A 264 -17.21 -10.46 5.91
N LEU A 265 -16.31 -9.49 6.12
CA LEU A 265 -15.01 -9.70 6.76
C LEU A 265 -14.81 -8.89 8.04
N GLN A 266 -15.56 -7.80 8.21
CA GLN A 266 -15.42 -6.87 9.32
C GLN A 266 -16.76 -6.57 9.96
N GLY A 267 -16.74 -6.18 11.27
CA GLY A 267 -17.85 -5.57 11.99
C GLY A 267 -17.76 -4.04 11.96
N GLY A 268 -17.93 -3.40 13.13
CA GLY A 268 -17.89 -1.94 13.28
C GLY A 268 -16.60 -1.31 12.80
N PRO A 269 -16.64 -0.30 11.93
CA PRO A 269 -15.46 0.39 11.45
C PRO A 269 -14.81 1.23 12.57
N HIS A 270 -13.50 1.47 12.45
CA HIS A 270 -12.77 2.31 13.39
C HIS A 270 -12.88 3.78 12.97
N MET A 271 -13.83 4.51 13.54
CA MET A 271 -14.18 5.86 13.09
C MET A 271 -13.09 6.91 13.35
N ASN A 272 -12.30 6.74 14.42
CA ASN A 272 -11.09 7.54 14.65
C ASN A 272 -10.02 7.33 13.58
N GLN A 273 -9.88 6.11 13.06
CA GLN A 273 -8.98 5.81 11.94
C GLN A 273 -9.47 6.50 10.66
N ILE A 274 -10.78 6.41 10.35
CA ILE A 274 -11.37 7.06 9.17
C ILE A 274 -11.21 8.58 9.26
N ALA A 275 -11.43 9.17 10.43
CA ALA A 275 -11.19 10.60 10.65
C ALA A 275 -9.72 10.97 10.40
N ALA A 276 -8.79 10.18 10.88
CA ALA A 276 -7.36 10.41 10.68
C ALA A 276 -6.94 10.23 9.20
N VAL A 277 -7.54 9.27 8.48
CA VAL A 277 -7.41 9.15 7.01
C VAL A 277 -7.94 10.41 6.34
N THR A 278 -9.09 10.91 6.77
CA THR A 278 -9.71 12.13 6.21
C THR A 278 -8.80 13.36 6.35
N VAL A 279 -8.11 13.48 7.50
CA VAL A 279 -7.09 14.54 7.70
C VAL A 279 -5.93 14.35 6.73
N ALA A 280 -5.37 13.15 6.65
CA ALA A 280 -4.23 12.85 5.77
C ALA A 280 -4.54 13.09 4.29
N LEU A 281 -5.74 12.72 3.82
CA LEU A 281 -6.20 13.01 2.45
C LEU A 281 -6.29 14.53 2.22
N GLY A 282 -6.77 15.30 3.21
CA GLY A 282 -6.81 16.76 3.16
C GLY A 282 -5.40 17.37 3.05
N GLU A 283 -4.43 16.82 3.77
CA GLU A 283 -3.02 17.23 3.67
C GLU A 283 -2.41 16.87 2.32
N ALA A 284 -2.73 15.69 1.78
CA ALA A 284 -2.23 15.23 0.49
C ALA A 284 -2.74 16.06 -0.70
N MET A 285 -3.88 16.75 -0.57
CA MET A 285 -4.40 17.69 -1.59
C MET A 285 -3.66 19.04 -1.63
N ARG A 286 -2.82 19.35 -0.64
CA ARG A 286 -2.10 20.63 -0.57
C ARG A 286 -0.93 20.67 -1.57
N PRO A 287 -0.57 21.84 -2.12
CA PRO A 287 0.57 21.97 -3.02
C PRO A 287 1.90 21.48 -2.43
N ASP A 288 2.05 21.58 -1.11
CA ASP A 288 3.26 21.11 -0.41
C ASP A 288 3.46 19.60 -0.52
N PHE A 289 2.38 18.83 -0.60
CA PHE A 289 2.46 17.38 -0.78
C PHE A 289 3.06 17.00 -2.15
N LYS A 290 2.72 17.74 -3.19
CA LYS A 290 3.34 17.56 -4.52
C LYS A 290 4.83 17.84 -4.50
N LYS A 291 5.26 18.90 -3.79
CA LYS A 291 6.69 19.19 -3.59
C LYS A 291 7.38 18.06 -2.81
N TYR A 292 6.74 17.57 -1.75
CA TYR A 292 7.22 16.44 -0.98
C TYR A 292 7.40 15.19 -1.86
N ALA A 293 6.41 14.78 -2.64
CA ALA A 293 6.47 13.60 -3.48
C ALA A 293 7.62 13.69 -4.51
N LYS A 294 7.81 14.86 -5.14
CA LYS A 294 8.95 15.14 -6.04
C LYS A 294 10.30 14.98 -5.33
N GLN A 295 10.40 15.52 -4.10
CA GLN A 295 11.64 15.47 -3.34
C GLN A 295 11.97 14.04 -2.91
N VAL A 296 10.97 13.23 -2.57
CA VAL A 296 11.15 11.81 -2.23
C VAL A 296 11.79 11.04 -3.39
N ILE A 297 11.25 11.15 -4.60
CA ILE A 297 11.83 10.50 -5.79
C ILE A 297 13.26 11.01 -6.05
N LYS A 298 13.47 12.32 -5.96
CA LYS A 298 14.81 12.90 -6.15
C LYS A 298 15.82 12.35 -5.16
N ASN A 299 15.44 12.26 -3.88
CA ASN A 299 16.31 11.71 -2.83
C ASN A 299 16.62 10.23 -3.08
N ALA A 300 15.63 9.42 -3.45
CA ALA A 300 15.81 8.01 -3.76
C ALA A 300 16.78 7.81 -4.94
N LYS A 301 16.62 8.58 -6.02
CA LYS A 301 17.55 8.57 -7.18
C LYS A 301 18.96 8.92 -6.78
N VAL A 302 19.15 10.03 -6.07
CA VAL A 302 20.49 10.48 -5.65
C VAL A 302 21.16 9.44 -4.77
N LEU A 303 20.41 8.80 -3.86
CA LEU A 303 20.97 7.77 -2.99
C LEU A 303 21.35 6.51 -3.79
N ALA A 304 20.47 6.02 -4.68
CA ALA A 304 20.75 4.89 -5.55
C ALA A 304 21.96 5.12 -6.45
N ASP A 305 22.02 6.28 -7.13
CA ASP A 305 23.13 6.67 -8.01
C ASP A 305 24.47 6.78 -7.23
N THR A 306 24.42 7.31 -6.01
CA THR A 306 25.61 7.45 -5.17
C THR A 306 26.15 6.09 -4.73
N LEU A 307 25.29 5.17 -4.34
CA LEU A 307 25.67 3.81 -3.98
C LEU A 307 26.22 3.06 -5.20
N SER A 308 25.59 3.20 -6.36
CA SER A 308 26.06 2.60 -7.61
C SER A 308 27.47 3.10 -7.98
N LYS A 309 27.72 4.40 -7.90
CA LYS A 309 29.07 4.99 -8.12
C LYS A 309 30.11 4.50 -7.13
N LYS A 310 29.70 4.05 -5.96
CA LYS A 310 30.57 3.44 -4.94
C LYS A 310 30.73 1.93 -5.09
N GLY A 311 30.23 1.36 -6.19
CA GLY A 311 30.40 -0.05 -6.55
C GLY A 311 29.31 -0.99 -6.05
N TRP A 312 28.23 -0.47 -5.45
CA TRP A 312 27.09 -1.31 -5.07
C TRP A 312 26.18 -1.58 -6.27
N ARG A 313 25.73 -2.83 -6.43
CA ARG A 313 24.75 -3.17 -7.46
C ARG A 313 23.36 -2.73 -7.00
N ILE A 314 22.70 -1.93 -7.84
CA ILE A 314 21.31 -1.53 -7.65
C ILE A 314 20.43 -2.37 -8.57
N VAL A 315 19.47 -3.09 -8.01
CA VAL A 315 18.52 -3.93 -8.77
C VAL A 315 17.77 -3.07 -9.78
N SER A 316 17.56 -3.59 -10.98
CA SER A 316 16.98 -2.88 -12.13
C SER A 316 17.73 -1.59 -12.52
N GLY A 317 19.00 -1.45 -12.14
CA GLY A 317 19.85 -0.31 -12.50
C GLY A 317 19.44 1.04 -11.90
N GLY A 318 18.58 1.08 -10.88
CA GLY A 318 18.16 2.34 -10.23
C GLY A 318 16.68 2.40 -9.86
N THR A 319 16.14 3.61 -9.66
CA THR A 319 14.75 3.79 -9.23
C THR A 319 14.04 4.95 -9.93
N ASP A 320 12.74 4.76 -10.14
CA ASP A 320 11.77 5.79 -10.58
C ASP A 320 10.76 6.11 -9.46
N THR A 321 10.91 5.51 -8.27
CA THR A 321 9.99 5.62 -7.14
C THR A 321 10.69 6.12 -5.87
N HIS A 322 10.09 5.87 -4.71
CA HIS A 322 10.63 6.19 -3.39
C HIS A 322 11.57 5.09 -2.84
N LEU A 323 11.66 3.95 -3.48
CA LEU A 323 12.43 2.79 -3.02
C LEU A 323 13.38 2.28 -4.11
N PHE A 324 14.40 1.56 -3.68
CA PHE A 324 15.28 0.75 -4.53
C PHE A 324 15.84 -0.42 -3.71
N LEU A 325 16.34 -1.43 -4.39
CA LEU A 325 16.97 -2.59 -3.78
C LEU A 325 18.48 -2.56 -4.05
N VAL A 326 19.27 -2.85 -3.02
CA VAL A 326 20.72 -2.97 -3.11
C VAL A 326 21.09 -4.43 -2.95
N ASP A 327 21.81 -4.99 -3.91
CA ASP A 327 22.45 -6.29 -3.75
C ASP A 327 23.68 -6.14 -2.85
N THR A 328 23.56 -6.62 -1.64
CA THR A 328 24.65 -6.57 -0.64
C THR A 328 25.55 -7.80 -0.69
N TRP A 329 25.16 -8.85 -1.42
CA TRP A 329 25.95 -10.08 -1.54
C TRP A 329 27.00 -10.03 -2.63
N MET A 330 26.69 -9.40 -3.77
CA MET A 330 27.63 -9.13 -4.86
C MET A 330 28.42 -10.40 -5.28
N ASP A 331 27.70 -11.48 -5.60
CA ASP A 331 28.26 -12.78 -6.00
C ASP A 331 29.25 -13.38 -4.98
N GLY A 332 28.99 -13.19 -3.71
CA GLY A 332 29.82 -13.72 -2.62
C GLY A 332 30.97 -12.82 -2.17
N LYS A 333 31.14 -11.65 -2.80
CA LYS A 333 32.19 -10.68 -2.42
C LYS A 333 31.73 -9.71 -1.32
N GLY A 334 30.43 -9.67 -1.04
CA GLY A 334 29.81 -8.77 -0.07
C GLY A 334 29.36 -9.49 1.21
N ILE A 335 28.28 -8.99 1.80
CA ILE A 335 27.69 -9.49 3.05
C ILE A 335 26.21 -9.81 2.86
N SER A 336 25.65 -10.68 3.73
CA SER A 336 24.21 -10.97 3.66
C SER A 336 23.38 -9.73 4.01
N GLY A 337 22.15 -9.63 3.46
CA GLY A 337 21.21 -8.56 3.77
C GLY A 337 20.92 -8.43 5.28
N LYS A 338 20.94 -9.56 6.01
CA LYS A 338 20.83 -9.56 7.47
C LYS A 338 21.99 -8.82 8.13
N VAL A 339 23.22 -9.19 7.78
CA VAL A 339 24.42 -8.55 8.35
C VAL A 339 24.46 -7.07 7.97
N ALA A 340 24.15 -6.72 6.72
CA ALA A 340 24.10 -5.33 6.27
C ALA A 340 23.08 -4.51 7.08
N SER A 341 21.85 -5.03 7.24
CA SER A 341 20.82 -4.31 8.00
C SER A 341 21.18 -4.17 9.49
N ASP A 342 21.75 -5.20 10.11
CA ASP A 342 22.15 -5.16 11.53
C ASP A 342 23.29 -4.15 11.77
N LEU A 343 24.24 -4.04 10.82
CA LEU A 343 25.31 -3.03 10.87
C LEU A 343 24.77 -1.60 10.67
N LEU A 344 23.86 -1.40 9.74
CA LEU A 344 23.21 -0.10 9.50
C LEU A 344 22.40 0.33 10.73
N GLU A 345 21.62 -0.57 11.33
CA GLU A 345 20.82 -0.28 12.53
C GLU A 345 21.70 0.15 13.71
N LYS A 346 22.83 -0.53 13.95
CA LYS A 346 23.83 -0.13 14.97
C LYS A 346 24.37 1.29 14.74
N ASN A 347 24.34 1.76 13.50
CA ASN A 347 24.77 3.11 13.13
C ASN A 347 23.59 4.09 12.92
N GLY A 348 22.40 3.73 13.39
CA GLY A 348 21.22 4.60 13.35
C GLY A 348 20.54 4.70 11.99
N ILE A 349 20.76 3.76 11.07
CA ILE A 349 20.11 3.69 9.76
C ILE A 349 19.25 2.43 9.71
N ILE A 350 17.94 2.58 9.62
CA ILE A 350 17.00 1.47 9.63
C ILE A 350 16.55 1.16 8.20
N VAL A 351 16.72 -0.09 7.77
CA VAL A 351 16.39 -0.56 6.41
C VAL A 351 15.62 -1.88 6.44
N ASN A 352 14.96 -2.22 5.33
CA ASN A 352 14.38 -3.55 5.12
C ASN A 352 15.46 -4.59 4.79
N LYS A 353 15.21 -5.83 5.19
CA LYS A 353 15.81 -7.04 4.63
C LYS A 353 14.84 -7.61 3.60
N ASN A 354 15.23 -7.64 2.35
CA ASN A 354 14.41 -8.15 1.25
C ASN A 354 15.16 -9.21 0.46
N THR A 355 14.44 -10.18 -0.11
CA THR A 355 14.97 -10.95 -1.23
C THR A 355 15.08 -10.02 -2.43
N ILE A 356 16.11 -10.21 -3.24
CA ILE A 356 16.19 -9.61 -4.57
C ILE A 356 15.74 -10.64 -5.61
N PRO A 357 15.29 -10.22 -6.80
CA PRO A 357 14.88 -11.16 -7.85
C PRO A 357 15.97 -12.20 -8.15
N PHE A 358 15.53 -13.45 -8.35
CA PHE A 358 16.39 -14.61 -8.66
C PHE A 358 17.36 -15.05 -7.55
N GLU A 359 17.24 -14.48 -6.34
CA GLU A 359 18.02 -14.91 -5.20
C GLU A 359 17.50 -16.23 -4.63
N VAL A 360 18.39 -17.22 -4.53
CA VAL A 360 18.03 -18.57 -4.03
C VAL A 360 18.32 -18.77 -2.54
N ARG A 361 19.00 -17.81 -1.90
CA ARG A 361 19.34 -17.89 -0.48
C ARG A 361 18.21 -17.35 0.40
N SER A 362 18.15 -17.85 1.64
CA SER A 362 17.21 -17.33 2.63
C SER A 362 17.52 -15.87 2.99
N GLN A 363 16.47 -15.10 3.29
CA GLN A 363 16.59 -13.72 3.82
C GLN A 363 17.21 -13.67 5.23
N MET A 364 17.24 -14.80 5.95
CA MET A 364 17.75 -14.93 7.33
C MET A 364 19.07 -15.64 7.40
#